data_c3e4db3e2bc846184fec5f12d8241ed9
#
_entry.id   c3e4db3e2bc846184fec5f12d8241ed9
#
_cell.length_a   1.000
_cell.length_b   1.000
_cell.length_c   1.000
_cell.angle_alpha   90.00
_cell.angle_beta   90.00
_cell.angle_gamma   90.00
#
_symmetry.space_group_name_H-M   'P 1'
#
loop_
_entity.id
_entity.type
_entity.pdbx_description
1 polymer ?
#
loop_
_entity_poly.entity_id
_entity_poly.type
_entity_poly.pdbx_seq_one_letter_code
_entity_poly.pdbx_strand_id
1 'polypeptide(L)'
;MLIARDNIFLNQTFSNKKEIFSFLATHAVAQGWAEDANKIEADLWERENQYSTGFESQIAIPHAKTENVFQAGVIFIRLAKSIDWESLDDQPVQIIFGLLVPESGAKILHLQIINSLASQIVDDEFRERLFAVNDEEELFQYMKSRIAIEEEA
;
A
#
# COMPACT_ATOMS: atom_id res chain seq x y z
N MET A 1 11.57 3.54 9.48
CA MET A 1 10.13 3.27 9.41
C MET A 1 9.68 3.24 7.97
N LEU A 2 9.02 2.19 7.54
CA LEU A 2 8.61 2.02 6.14
C LEU A 2 7.47 2.94 5.75
N ILE A 3 6.64 3.32 6.69
CA ILE A 3 5.54 4.24 6.46
C ILE A 3 5.90 5.61 7.03
N ALA A 4 5.57 6.67 6.31
CA ALA A 4 5.85 8.04 6.72
C ALA A 4 4.66 8.92 6.38
N ARG A 5 4.54 10.06 7.07
CA ARG A 5 3.43 10.98 6.83
C ARG A 5 3.32 11.41 5.36
N ASP A 6 4.46 11.61 4.70
CA ASP A 6 4.49 12.05 3.30
C ASP A 6 3.97 10.99 2.33
N ASN A 7 3.75 9.76 2.82
CA ASN A 7 3.24 8.66 2.01
C ASN A 7 1.80 8.31 2.37
N ILE A 8 1.10 9.21 3.06
CA ILE A 8 -0.31 9.03 3.43
C ILE A 8 -1.15 10.05 2.67
N PHE A 9 -2.11 9.54 1.90
CA PHE A 9 -2.97 10.36 1.03
C PHE A 9 -4.43 10.11 1.38
N LEU A 10 -5.10 11.13 1.90
CA LEU A 10 -6.51 11.06 2.31
C LEU A 10 -7.40 11.77 1.29
N ASN A 11 -8.65 11.32 1.18
CA ASN A 11 -9.68 11.91 0.32
C ASN A 11 -9.28 11.99 -1.16
N GLN A 12 -8.59 10.95 -1.64
CA GLN A 12 -8.16 10.89 -3.02
C GLN A 12 -9.28 10.38 -3.93
N THR A 13 -9.27 10.81 -5.17
CA THR A 13 -10.24 10.38 -6.18
C THR A 13 -9.51 9.69 -7.33
N PHE A 14 -9.75 8.39 -7.48
CA PHE A 14 -9.25 7.60 -8.62
C PHE A 14 -10.41 6.79 -9.15
N SER A 15 -10.44 6.57 -10.46
CA SER A 15 -11.54 5.88 -11.12
C SER A 15 -11.33 4.37 -11.22
N ASN A 16 -10.08 3.91 -11.17
CA ASN A 16 -9.78 2.51 -11.40
C ASN A 16 -8.38 2.15 -10.88
N LYS A 17 -8.09 0.85 -10.93
CA LYS A 17 -6.83 0.27 -10.50
C LYS A 17 -5.63 0.87 -11.24
N LYS A 18 -5.78 1.12 -12.54
CA LYS A 18 -4.70 1.66 -13.38
C LYS A 18 -4.24 3.02 -12.88
N GLU A 19 -5.18 3.90 -12.55
CA GLU A 19 -4.83 5.22 -12.02
C GLU A 19 -4.08 5.13 -10.71
N ILE A 20 -4.49 4.19 -9.86
CA ILE A 20 -3.82 3.96 -8.56
C ILE A 20 -2.40 3.44 -8.78
N PHE A 21 -2.22 2.45 -9.66
CA PHE A 21 -0.89 1.89 -9.92
C PHE A 21 0.04 2.93 -10.53
N SER A 22 -0.47 3.78 -11.43
CA SER A 22 0.29 4.89 -11.99
C SER A 22 0.71 5.89 -10.90
N PHE A 23 -0.20 6.19 -9.98
CA PHE A 23 0.09 7.08 -8.86
C PHE A 23 1.17 6.50 -7.94
N LEU A 24 1.05 5.22 -7.58
CA LEU A 24 2.03 4.55 -6.73
C LEU A 24 3.41 4.58 -7.36
N ALA A 25 3.49 4.27 -8.65
CA ALA A 25 4.74 4.24 -9.38
C ALA A 25 5.39 5.63 -9.47
N THR A 26 4.59 6.64 -9.77
CA THR A 26 5.07 8.02 -9.87
C THR A 26 5.56 8.54 -8.51
N HIS A 27 4.82 8.23 -7.45
CA HIS A 27 5.23 8.63 -6.11
C HIS A 27 6.52 7.95 -5.67
N ALA A 28 6.69 6.68 -6.00
CA ALA A 28 7.93 5.95 -5.68
C ALA A 28 9.15 6.61 -6.32
N VAL A 29 9.02 7.05 -7.58
CA VAL A 29 10.11 7.78 -8.26
C VAL A 29 10.34 9.13 -7.60
N ALA A 30 9.29 9.84 -7.25
CA ALA A 30 9.40 11.14 -6.58
C ALA A 30 10.11 11.04 -5.22
N GLN A 31 9.92 9.91 -4.53
CA GLN A 31 10.57 9.67 -3.23
C GLN A 31 11.99 9.11 -3.36
N GLY A 32 12.45 8.84 -4.57
CA GLY A 32 13.78 8.27 -4.78
C GLY A 32 13.86 6.76 -4.55
N TRP A 33 12.72 6.07 -4.46
CA TRP A 33 12.70 4.63 -4.25
C TRP A 33 12.90 3.84 -5.55
N ALA A 34 12.68 4.50 -6.68
CA ALA A 34 12.76 3.89 -7.99
C ALA A 34 13.17 4.94 -9.01
N GLU A 35 13.59 4.49 -10.18
CA GLU A 35 14.07 5.35 -11.27
C GLU A 35 13.06 5.48 -12.41
N ASP A 36 12.29 4.43 -12.67
CA ASP A 36 11.43 4.33 -13.84
C ASP A 36 10.00 3.93 -13.44
N ALA A 37 9.10 4.90 -13.47
CA ALA A 37 7.71 4.69 -13.08
C ALA A 37 7.00 3.66 -13.96
N ASN A 38 7.34 3.60 -15.26
CA ASN A 38 6.70 2.64 -16.16
C ASN A 38 7.05 1.20 -15.77
N LYS A 39 8.28 0.95 -15.35
CA LYS A 39 8.68 -0.38 -14.89
C LYS A 39 7.99 -0.77 -13.60
N ILE A 40 7.84 0.18 -12.67
CA ILE A 40 7.15 -0.09 -11.42
C ILE A 40 5.67 -0.38 -11.67
N GLU A 41 5.03 0.39 -12.54
CA GLU A 41 3.63 0.13 -12.88
C GLU A 41 3.48 -1.26 -13.51
N ALA A 42 4.37 -1.64 -14.42
CA ALA A 42 4.35 -2.97 -15.02
C ALA A 42 4.53 -4.08 -14.00
N ASP A 43 5.42 -3.88 -13.02
CA ASP A 43 5.65 -4.86 -11.94
C ASP A 43 4.42 -5.02 -11.05
N LEU A 44 3.71 -3.92 -10.75
CA LEU A 44 2.46 -3.98 -10.00
C LEU A 44 1.40 -4.78 -10.76
N TRP A 45 1.27 -4.54 -12.06
CA TRP A 45 0.32 -5.29 -12.89
C TRP A 45 0.69 -6.76 -13.01
N GLU A 46 1.97 -7.08 -13.13
CA GLU A 46 2.42 -8.48 -13.18
C GLU A 46 1.94 -9.25 -11.94
N ARG A 47 2.09 -8.64 -10.77
CA ARG A 47 1.61 -9.24 -9.53
C ARG A 47 0.08 -9.32 -9.48
N GLU A 48 -0.60 -8.25 -9.87
CA GLU A 48 -2.06 -8.19 -9.84
C GLU A 48 -2.70 -9.20 -10.80
N ASN A 49 -2.07 -9.43 -11.93
CA ASN A 49 -2.57 -10.37 -12.95
C ASN A 49 -2.43 -11.84 -12.53
N GLN A 50 -1.63 -12.15 -11.54
CA GLN A 50 -1.55 -13.52 -11.00
C GLN A 50 -2.82 -13.84 -10.23
N TYR A 51 -3.24 -12.97 -9.35
CA TYR A 51 -4.53 -12.93 -8.67
C TYR A 51 -4.67 -11.59 -7.96
N SER A 52 -5.90 -11.18 -7.69
CA SER A 52 -6.18 -9.86 -7.13
C SER A 52 -5.50 -9.62 -5.79
N THR A 53 -5.02 -8.40 -5.58
CA THR A 53 -4.51 -7.95 -4.28
C THR A 53 -5.62 -7.31 -3.43
N GLY A 54 -6.85 -7.28 -3.91
CA GLY A 54 -7.99 -6.90 -3.09
C GLY A 54 -8.14 -7.90 -1.95
N PHE A 55 -8.07 -7.40 -0.72
CA PHE A 55 -8.11 -8.24 0.46
C PHE A 55 -9.55 -8.32 0.96
N GLU A 56 -9.81 -7.97 2.19
CA GLU A 56 -11.16 -7.93 2.74
C GLU A 56 -11.40 -6.59 3.42
N SER A 57 -12.64 -6.32 3.84
CA SER A 57 -13.00 -5.10 4.57
C SER A 57 -12.69 -3.81 3.80
N GLN A 58 -12.84 -3.85 2.47
CA GLN A 58 -12.64 -2.71 1.57
C GLN A 58 -11.18 -2.25 1.48
N ILE A 59 -10.24 -3.15 1.73
CA ILE A 59 -8.81 -2.85 1.73
C ILE A 59 -8.09 -3.69 0.68
N ALA A 60 -7.21 -3.07 -0.10
CA ALA A 60 -6.33 -3.76 -1.04
C ALA A 60 -4.88 -3.53 -0.66
N ILE A 61 -4.03 -4.50 -0.99
CA ILE A 61 -2.59 -4.45 -0.73
C ILE A 61 -1.83 -4.73 -2.02
N PRO A 62 -1.92 -3.81 -3.02
CA PRO A 62 -1.12 -3.98 -4.23
C PRO A 62 0.36 -3.88 -3.89
N HIS A 63 1.16 -4.78 -4.46
CA HIS A 63 2.56 -4.81 -4.10
C HIS A 63 3.43 -5.32 -5.25
N ALA A 64 4.71 -4.98 -5.17
CA ALA A 64 5.72 -5.49 -6.08
C ALA A 64 7.03 -5.66 -5.32
N LYS A 65 7.65 -6.83 -5.50
CA LYS A 65 9.02 -7.12 -5.07
C LYS A 65 9.83 -7.20 -6.34
N THR A 66 10.72 -6.24 -6.56
CA THR A 66 11.31 -6.06 -7.87
C THR A 66 12.70 -5.41 -7.80
N GLU A 67 13.55 -5.75 -8.77
CA GLU A 67 14.86 -5.13 -8.94
C GLU A 67 14.75 -3.65 -9.31
N ASN A 68 13.58 -3.18 -9.72
CA ASN A 68 13.34 -1.79 -10.11
C ASN A 68 13.13 -0.86 -8.91
N VAL A 69 13.10 -1.40 -7.70
CA VAL A 69 12.97 -0.64 -6.46
C VAL A 69 14.29 -0.71 -5.68
N PHE A 70 14.77 0.44 -5.24
CA PHE A 70 16.03 0.56 -4.49
C PHE A 70 15.81 0.55 -2.98
N GLN A 71 14.66 1.05 -2.55
CA GLN A 71 14.32 1.22 -1.14
C GLN A 71 12.87 0.83 -0.92
N ALA A 72 12.62 0.04 0.12
CA ALA A 72 11.27 -0.37 0.47
C ALA A 72 10.45 0.82 0.97
N GLY A 73 9.17 0.83 0.64
CA GLY A 73 8.24 1.85 1.11
C GLY A 73 6.81 1.38 1.06
N VAL A 74 5.99 1.99 1.92
CA VAL A 74 4.55 1.74 1.98
C VAL A 74 3.83 3.06 1.73
N ILE A 75 2.85 3.04 0.83
CA ILE A 75 2.02 4.20 0.51
C ILE A 75 0.58 3.87 0.92
N PHE A 76 0.00 4.73 1.75
CA PHE A 76 -1.39 4.60 2.18
C PHE A 76 -2.26 5.55 1.39
N ILE A 77 -3.36 5.03 0.81
CA ILE A 77 -4.34 5.86 0.10
C ILE A 77 -5.73 5.55 0.65
N ARG A 78 -6.46 6.59 1.04
CA ARG A 78 -7.89 6.45 1.31
C ARG A 78 -8.66 7.24 0.26
N LEU A 79 -9.57 6.55 -0.43
CA LEU A 79 -10.37 7.13 -1.48
C LEU A 79 -11.59 7.84 -0.91
N ALA A 80 -11.99 8.94 -1.55
CA ALA A 80 -13.26 9.60 -1.24
C ALA A 80 -14.44 8.71 -1.64
N LYS A 81 -14.28 7.94 -2.72
CA LYS A 81 -15.25 6.95 -3.18
C LYS A 81 -14.57 5.63 -3.43
N SER A 82 -15.18 4.53 -2.97
CA SER A 82 -14.66 3.19 -3.24
C SER A 82 -14.71 2.86 -4.74
N ILE A 83 -13.81 1.98 -5.16
CA ILE A 83 -13.74 1.50 -6.54
C ILE A 83 -13.79 -0.03 -6.57
N ASP A 84 -14.18 -0.58 -7.71
CA ASP A 84 -14.18 -2.01 -7.92
C ASP A 84 -12.74 -2.54 -7.98
N TRP A 85 -12.46 -3.69 -7.34
CA TRP A 85 -11.10 -4.25 -7.26
C TRP A 85 -11.04 -5.76 -7.41
N GLU A 86 -12.17 -6.44 -7.46
CA GLU A 86 -12.22 -7.89 -7.45
C GLU A 86 -11.61 -8.48 -6.16
N SER A 87 -12.09 -7.96 -5.02
CA SER A 87 -11.60 -8.38 -3.69
C SER A 87 -12.06 -9.79 -3.31
N LEU A 88 -11.40 -10.39 -2.32
CA LEU A 88 -11.73 -11.72 -1.82
C LEU A 88 -13.18 -11.83 -1.32
N ASP A 89 -13.71 -10.75 -0.75
CA ASP A 89 -15.08 -10.70 -0.22
C ASP A 89 -16.07 -9.99 -1.14
N ASP A 90 -15.68 -9.75 -2.39
CA ASP A 90 -16.47 -9.04 -3.42
C ASP A 90 -16.86 -7.60 -3.04
N GLN A 91 -16.25 -7.02 -2.01
CA GLN A 91 -16.50 -5.64 -1.63
C GLN A 91 -15.65 -4.68 -2.46
N PRO A 92 -16.14 -3.47 -2.74
CA PRO A 92 -15.30 -2.45 -3.36
C PRO A 92 -14.17 -2.05 -2.41
N VAL A 93 -13.14 -1.38 -2.94
CA VAL A 93 -11.98 -0.97 -2.16
C VAL A 93 -12.00 0.53 -1.95
N GLN A 94 -11.73 0.96 -0.72
CA GLN A 94 -11.60 2.36 -0.36
C GLN A 94 -10.23 2.67 0.23
N ILE A 95 -9.53 1.68 0.77
CA ILE A 95 -8.20 1.85 1.36
C ILE A 95 -7.19 0.99 0.62
N ILE A 96 -6.07 1.59 0.27
CA ILE A 96 -4.98 0.93 -0.43
C ILE A 96 -3.69 1.07 0.38
N PHE A 97 -3.03 -0.07 0.65
CA PHE A 97 -1.66 -0.11 1.12
C PHE A 97 -0.78 -0.54 -0.05
N GLY A 98 -0.15 0.41 -0.72
CA GLY A 98 0.79 0.11 -1.79
C GLY A 98 2.15 -0.23 -1.20
N LEU A 99 2.68 -1.41 -1.51
CA LEU A 99 3.93 -1.88 -0.96
C LEU A 99 4.93 -2.15 -2.06
N LEU A 100 6.09 -1.49 -1.99
CA LEU A 100 7.17 -1.68 -2.95
C LEU A 100 8.42 -2.08 -2.19
N VAL A 101 9.05 -3.19 -2.58
CA VAL A 101 10.25 -3.68 -1.92
C VAL A 101 11.30 -4.11 -2.96
N PRO A 102 12.61 -3.90 -2.67
CA PRO A 102 13.67 -4.40 -3.52
C PRO A 102 13.62 -5.93 -3.58
N GLU A 103 13.98 -6.49 -4.70
CA GLU A 103 14.05 -7.94 -4.85
C GLU A 103 15.19 -8.53 -4.01
N SER A 104 16.32 -7.87 -4.02
CA SER A 104 17.51 -8.34 -3.32
C SER A 104 17.41 -8.08 -1.81
N GLY A 105 17.52 -9.13 -1.01
CA GLY A 105 17.52 -9.02 0.46
C GLY A 105 16.16 -8.74 1.09
N ALA A 106 15.09 -8.69 0.29
CA ALA A 106 13.79 -8.24 0.76
C ALA A 106 12.78 -9.35 1.00
N LYS A 107 13.18 -10.60 0.84
CA LYS A 107 12.23 -11.73 0.88
C LYS A 107 11.48 -11.84 2.21
N ILE A 108 12.22 -11.71 3.31
CA ILE A 108 11.63 -11.77 4.65
C ILE A 108 10.85 -10.49 4.96
N LEU A 109 11.41 -9.33 4.60
CA LEU A 109 10.78 -8.03 4.85
C LEU A 109 9.41 -7.95 4.17
N HIS A 110 9.33 -8.37 2.91
CA HIS A 110 8.08 -8.38 2.15
C HIS A 110 6.99 -9.19 2.89
N LEU A 111 7.33 -10.40 3.33
CA LEU A 111 6.39 -11.27 4.06
C LEU A 111 6.02 -10.69 5.42
N GLN A 112 6.98 -10.10 6.13
CA GLN A 112 6.72 -9.49 7.43
C GLN A 112 5.73 -8.34 7.32
N ILE A 113 5.88 -7.48 6.31
CA ILE A 113 4.98 -6.34 6.10
C ILE A 113 3.57 -6.84 5.80
N ILE A 114 3.43 -7.77 4.86
CA ILE A 114 2.11 -8.30 4.48
C ILE A 114 1.45 -8.98 5.68
N ASN A 115 2.19 -9.79 6.42
CA ASN A 115 1.65 -10.47 7.60
C ASN A 115 1.22 -9.48 8.68
N SER A 116 2.01 -8.43 8.90
CA SER A 116 1.67 -7.41 9.88
C SER A 116 0.39 -6.67 9.49
N LEU A 117 0.27 -6.28 8.23
CA LEU A 117 -0.95 -5.62 7.74
C LEU A 117 -2.15 -6.55 7.85
N ALA A 118 -2.04 -7.79 7.39
CA ALA A 118 -3.13 -8.75 7.44
C ALA A 118 -3.59 -8.99 8.89
N SER A 119 -2.66 -9.10 9.83
CA SER A 119 -2.95 -9.28 11.23
C SER A 119 -3.71 -8.09 11.84
N GLN A 120 -3.33 -6.87 11.46
CA GLN A 120 -4.01 -5.67 11.95
C GLN A 120 -5.39 -5.48 11.31
N ILE A 121 -5.53 -5.82 10.04
CA ILE A 121 -6.79 -5.63 9.30
C ILE A 121 -7.96 -6.41 9.91
N VAL A 122 -7.71 -7.51 10.60
CA VAL A 122 -8.80 -8.26 11.27
C VAL A 122 -9.30 -7.56 12.55
N ASP A 123 -8.60 -6.56 13.03
CA ASP A 123 -8.98 -5.82 14.24
C ASP A 123 -9.95 -4.70 13.89
N ASP A 124 -11.14 -4.70 14.54
CA ASP A 124 -12.19 -3.72 14.24
C ASP A 124 -11.74 -2.29 14.53
N GLU A 125 -11.02 -2.06 15.63
CA GLU A 125 -10.52 -0.73 15.98
C GLU A 125 -9.55 -0.20 14.92
N PHE A 126 -8.65 -1.05 14.45
CA PHE A 126 -7.70 -0.65 13.42
C PHE A 126 -8.43 -0.18 12.15
N ARG A 127 -9.40 -0.98 11.68
CA ARG A 127 -10.19 -0.60 10.50
C ARG A 127 -10.94 0.71 10.72
N GLU A 128 -11.62 0.84 11.85
CA GLU A 128 -12.37 2.07 12.16
C GLU A 128 -11.48 3.30 12.11
N ARG A 129 -10.27 3.22 12.64
CA ARG A 129 -9.33 4.34 12.63
C ARG A 129 -8.86 4.65 11.22
N LEU A 130 -8.60 3.64 10.41
CA LEU A 130 -8.19 3.86 9.01
C LEU A 130 -9.26 4.60 8.21
N PHE A 131 -10.53 4.34 8.49
CA PHE A 131 -11.64 4.98 7.76
C PHE A 131 -12.04 6.35 8.35
N ALA A 132 -11.77 6.60 9.61
CA ALA A 132 -12.29 7.77 10.33
C ALA A 132 -11.30 8.92 10.49
N VAL A 133 -10.02 8.64 10.65
CA VAL A 133 -9.02 9.68 10.94
C VAL A 133 -8.79 10.54 9.71
N ASN A 134 -8.91 11.87 9.85
CA ASN A 134 -8.81 12.82 8.74
C ASN A 134 -7.57 13.72 8.81
N ASP A 135 -6.60 13.36 9.63
CA ASP A 135 -5.34 14.08 9.74
C ASP A 135 -4.20 13.11 9.48
N GLU A 136 -3.31 13.45 8.52
CA GLU A 136 -2.23 12.58 8.09
C GLU A 136 -1.26 12.26 9.21
N GLU A 137 -0.93 13.24 10.04
CA GLU A 137 -0.01 13.05 11.16
C GLU A 137 -0.62 12.14 12.23
N GLU A 138 -1.89 12.35 12.56
CA GLU A 138 -2.58 11.51 13.53
C GLU A 138 -2.66 10.07 13.05
N LEU A 139 -2.99 9.87 11.76
CA LEU A 139 -3.06 8.54 11.19
C LEU A 139 -1.67 7.89 11.14
N PHE A 140 -0.65 8.66 10.79
CA PHE A 140 0.72 8.16 10.80
C PHE A 140 1.13 7.67 12.19
N GLN A 141 0.88 8.46 13.23
CA GLN A 141 1.24 8.06 14.60
C GLN A 141 0.47 6.81 15.03
N TYR A 142 -0.80 6.72 14.66
CA TYR A 142 -1.58 5.54 14.97
C TYR A 142 -1.02 4.28 14.27
N MET A 143 -0.78 4.37 12.98
CA MET A 143 -0.24 3.23 12.22
C MET A 143 1.15 2.83 12.73
N LYS A 144 1.97 3.82 13.08
CA LYS A 144 3.31 3.56 13.64
C LYS A 144 3.21 2.74 14.92
N SER A 145 2.19 2.97 15.73
CA SER A 145 2.01 2.24 16.99
C SER A 145 1.50 0.80 16.76
N ARG A 146 0.89 0.52 15.62
CA ARG A 146 0.25 -0.76 15.32
C ARG A 146 1.04 -1.60 14.31
N ILE A 147 1.75 -0.97 13.40
CA ILE A 147 2.55 -1.65 12.38
C ILE A 147 4.02 -1.30 12.67
N ALA A 148 4.63 -2.10 13.52
CA ALA A 148 5.96 -1.78 14.07
C ALA A 148 7.09 -2.49 13.30
N ILE A 149 7.01 -2.51 11.98
CA ILE A 149 8.09 -3.06 11.16
C ILE A 149 9.00 -1.92 10.73
N GLU A 150 10.27 -2.03 11.08
CA GLU A 150 11.28 -1.06 10.73
C GLU A 150 12.17 -1.63 9.64
N GLU A 151 12.59 -0.76 8.74
CA GLU A 151 13.58 -1.10 7.73
C GLU A 151 14.93 -1.25 8.42
N GLU A 152 15.59 -2.37 8.21
CA GLU A 152 16.93 -2.59 8.73
C GLU A 152 17.93 -1.77 7.93
N ALA A 153 18.79 -1.08 8.64
CA ALA A 153 19.82 -0.24 8.04
C ALA A 153 20.90 -1.08 7.34
#